data_158c84aa08211ad9f77f8d78b1ca15c6
#
_entry.id   158c84aa08211ad9f77f8d78b1ca15c6
#
_cell.length_a   1.000
_cell.length_b   1.000
_cell.length_c   1.000
_cell.angle_alpha   90.00
_cell.angle_beta   90.00
_cell.angle_gamma   90.00
#
_symmetry.space_group_name_H-M   'P 1'
#
loop_
_entity.id
_entity.type
_entity.pdbx_description
1 polymer ?
#
loop_
_entity_poly.entity_id
_entity_poly.type
_entity_poly.pdbx_seq_one_letter_code
_entity_poly.pdbx_strand_id
1 'polypeptide(L)'
;MKKFYLISIFFISTQICWAAGSLSTGQKIYQSVCADCHGGGFWGWLYGAPQLGVQNEWEEFLSKGIPELVDAAIKGTEGGMDPKGGCDDCTNEEIKAAVEYIVSKTQN
;
A
#
# COMPACT_ATOMS: atom_id res chain seq x y z
N MET A 1 -31.97 -49.42 -23.45
CA MET A 1 -30.59 -48.91 -23.31
C MET A 1 -30.68 -47.41 -23.11
N LYS A 2 -30.45 -46.99 -21.87
CA LYS A 2 -30.41 -45.55 -21.54
C LYS A 2 -28.96 -45.14 -21.51
N LYS A 3 -28.54 -44.27 -22.44
CA LYS A 3 -27.23 -43.65 -22.42
C LYS A 3 -27.27 -42.45 -21.48
N PHE A 4 -26.60 -42.53 -20.37
CA PHE A 4 -26.38 -41.39 -19.52
C PHE A 4 -25.19 -40.60 -20.05
N TYR A 5 -25.48 -39.40 -20.60
CA TYR A 5 -24.45 -38.45 -20.94
C TYR A 5 -24.12 -37.65 -19.66
N LEU A 6 -22.99 -37.95 -19.06
CA LEU A 6 -22.40 -37.12 -18.02
C LEU A 6 -21.85 -35.87 -18.69
N ILE A 7 -22.60 -34.78 -18.61
CA ILE A 7 -22.10 -33.46 -18.99
C ILE A 7 -21.21 -33.00 -17.86
N SER A 8 -19.91 -33.17 -18.05
CA SER A 8 -18.89 -32.59 -17.16
C SER A 8 -18.84 -31.09 -17.41
N ILE A 9 -19.51 -30.33 -16.57
CA ILE A 9 -19.42 -28.88 -16.59
C ILE A 9 -18.08 -28.49 -15.96
N PHE A 10 -17.10 -28.21 -16.82
CA PHE A 10 -15.82 -27.67 -16.39
C PHE A 10 -16.00 -26.20 -16.02
N PHE A 11 -16.12 -25.92 -14.73
CA PHE A 11 -16.05 -24.54 -14.24
C PHE A 11 -14.60 -24.07 -14.32
N ILE A 12 -14.27 -23.36 -15.39
CA ILE A 12 -13.00 -22.61 -15.45
C ILE A 12 -13.19 -21.38 -14.61
N SER A 13 -12.82 -21.48 -13.33
CA SER A 13 -12.71 -20.35 -12.43
C SER A 13 -11.41 -19.60 -12.78
N THR A 14 -11.51 -18.62 -13.67
CA THR A 14 -10.41 -17.69 -13.91
C THR A 14 -10.36 -16.70 -12.75
N GLN A 15 -9.56 -17.03 -11.77
CA GLN A 15 -9.29 -16.09 -10.69
C GLN A 15 -8.25 -15.07 -11.17
N ILE A 16 -8.73 -13.87 -11.48
CA ILE A 16 -7.85 -12.73 -11.80
C ILE A 16 -7.34 -12.17 -10.47
N CYS A 17 -6.17 -12.62 -10.05
CA CYS A 17 -5.57 -12.29 -8.75
C CYS A 17 -4.51 -11.18 -8.84
N TRP A 18 -4.72 -10.17 -9.71
CA TRP A 18 -3.70 -9.12 -9.93
C TRP A 18 -3.68 -8.03 -8.85
N ALA A 19 -4.84 -7.63 -8.33
CA ALA A 19 -4.92 -6.56 -7.33
C ALA A 19 -4.50 -7.00 -5.92
N ALA A 20 -4.77 -8.25 -5.54
CA ALA A 20 -4.42 -8.79 -4.22
C ALA A 20 -2.91 -8.94 -4.01
N GLY A 21 -2.12 -9.21 -5.07
CA GLY A 21 -0.67 -9.35 -4.99
C GLY A 21 0.04 -8.04 -4.66
N SER A 22 -0.35 -6.93 -5.30
CA SER A 22 0.28 -5.62 -5.06
C SER A 22 -0.06 -5.06 -3.69
N LEU A 23 -1.30 -5.20 -3.21
CA LEU A 23 -1.70 -4.81 -1.86
C LEU A 23 -1.01 -5.64 -0.78
N SER A 24 -0.83 -6.95 -1.00
CA SER A 24 -0.08 -7.82 -0.09
C SER A 24 1.38 -7.41 0.03
N THR A 25 2.04 -7.05 -1.07
CA THR A 25 3.40 -6.52 -1.09
C THR A 25 3.46 -5.17 -0.36
N GLY A 26 2.54 -4.26 -0.66
CA GLY A 26 2.45 -2.95 0.00
C GLY A 26 2.25 -3.07 1.50
N GLN A 27 1.42 -4.00 1.95
CA GLN A 27 1.22 -4.26 3.37
C GLN A 27 2.50 -4.73 4.06
N LYS A 28 3.25 -5.63 3.45
CA LYS A 28 4.51 -6.11 4.00
C LYS A 28 5.56 -5.00 4.12
N ILE A 29 5.72 -4.20 3.08
CA ILE A 29 6.65 -3.07 3.10
C ILE A 29 6.20 -2.03 4.12
N TYR A 30 4.91 -1.71 4.17
CA TYR A 30 4.38 -0.82 5.18
C TYR A 30 4.72 -1.29 6.60
N GLN A 31 4.45 -2.54 6.92
CA GLN A 31 4.68 -3.09 8.26
C GLN A 31 6.16 -3.15 8.64
N SER A 32 7.05 -3.38 7.69
CA SER A 32 8.49 -3.51 7.96
C SER A 32 9.25 -2.18 7.94
N VAL A 33 8.74 -1.17 7.24
CA VAL A 33 9.47 0.09 7.00
C VAL A 33 8.68 1.31 7.47
N CYS A 34 7.43 1.44 7.07
CA CYS A 34 6.66 2.68 7.21
C CYS A 34 5.97 2.80 8.58
N ALA A 35 5.60 1.67 9.17
CA ALA A 35 4.77 1.62 10.37
C ALA A 35 5.42 2.24 11.60
N ASP A 36 6.73 2.27 11.69
CA ASP A 36 7.44 2.88 12.83
C ASP A 36 7.08 4.36 12.99
N CYS A 37 6.89 5.07 11.88
CA CYS A 37 6.49 6.48 11.89
C CYS A 37 5.00 6.67 11.61
N HIS A 38 4.41 5.91 10.67
CA HIS A 38 3.03 6.07 10.25
C HIS A 38 2.02 5.18 10.98
N GLY A 39 2.47 4.36 11.89
CA GLY A 39 1.63 3.43 12.65
C GLY A 39 1.15 3.93 14.01
N GLY A 40 1.32 5.20 14.33
CA GLY A 40 0.83 5.80 15.57
C GLY A 40 1.77 5.64 16.79
N GLY A 41 3.02 5.25 16.57
CA GLY A 41 4.00 5.12 17.64
C GLY A 41 4.67 6.44 18.04
N PHE A 42 5.59 6.36 19.01
CA PHE A 42 6.32 7.51 19.55
C PHE A 42 7.06 8.31 18.46
N TRP A 43 7.70 7.63 17.53
CA TRP A 43 8.45 8.28 16.44
C TRP A 43 7.54 9.04 15.49
N GLY A 44 6.36 8.49 15.18
CA GLY A 44 5.36 9.19 14.37
C GLY A 44 4.87 10.47 15.03
N TRP A 45 4.60 10.42 16.31
CA TRP A 45 4.23 11.60 17.10
C TRP A 45 5.34 12.64 17.12
N LEU A 46 6.58 12.22 17.36
CA LEU A 46 7.73 13.10 17.45
C LEU A 46 8.02 13.86 16.14
N TYR A 47 7.91 13.18 15.01
CA TYR A 47 8.16 13.75 13.68
C TYR A 47 6.92 14.32 13.01
N GLY A 48 5.75 14.19 13.64
CA GLY A 48 4.49 14.66 13.04
C GLY A 48 4.07 13.90 11.80
N ALA A 49 4.44 12.62 11.69
CA ALA A 49 4.08 11.80 10.54
C ALA A 49 2.57 11.54 10.51
N PRO A 50 1.89 11.71 9.35
CA PRO A 50 0.47 11.40 9.24
C PRO A 50 0.25 9.89 9.43
N GLN A 51 -0.73 9.55 10.26
CA GLN A 51 -0.96 8.17 10.70
C GLN A 51 -1.89 7.41 9.78
N LEU A 52 -1.61 6.12 9.60
CA LEU A 52 -2.44 5.23 8.80
C LEU A 52 -3.91 5.28 9.24
N GLY A 53 -4.82 5.48 8.30
CA GLY A 53 -6.26 5.48 8.55
C GLY A 53 -6.81 6.80 9.10
N VAL A 54 -5.98 7.78 9.41
CA VAL A 54 -6.42 9.10 9.90
C VAL A 54 -6.56 10.05 8.73
N GLN A 55 -7.75 10.08 8.13
CA GLN A 55 -8.02 10.78 6.87
C GLN A 55 -7.66 12.27 6.89
N ASN A 56 -7.99 12.99 7.95
CA ASN A 56 -7.71 14.43 8.04
C ASN A 56 -6.21 14.74 8.07
N GLU A 57 -5.36 13.85 8.56
CA GLU A 57 -3.91 14.04 8.53
C GLU A 57 -3.32 13.84 7.12
N TRP A 58 -4.01 13.08 6.27
CA TRP A 58 -3.60 12.80 4.90
C TRP A 58 -4.24 13.70 3.84
N GLU A 59 -5.24 14.48 4.21
CA GLU A 59 -6.09 15.23 3.26
C GLU A 59 -5.26 16.15 2.34
N GLU A 60 -4.34 16.91 2.89
CA GLU A 60 -3.46 17.78 2.13
C GLU A 60 -2.61 17.01 1.12
N PHE A 61 -2.05 15.90 1.56
CA PHE A 61 -1.18 15.05 0.71
C PHE A 61 -1.99 14.32 -0.36
N LEU A 62 -3.16 13.80 -0.01
CA LEU A 62 -4.05 13.10 -0.93
C LEU A 62 -4.57 14.03 -2.04
N SER A 63 -4.73 15.31 -1.75
CA SER A 63 -5.16 16.30 -2.74
C SER A 63 -4.15 16.50 -3.88
N LYS A 64 -2.88 16.19 -3.65
CA LYS A 64 -1.80 16.25 -4.65
C LYS A 64 -1.79 15.05 -5.60
N GLY A 65 -2.48 13.98 -5.24
CA GLY A 65 -2.58 12.74 -6.02
C GLY A 65 -1.53 11.69 -5.68
N ILE A 66 -1.82 10.44 -6.02
CA ILE A 66 -0.96 9.28 -5.73
C ILE A 66 0.44 9.40 -6.35
N PRO A 67 0.61 9.84 -7.61
CA PRO A 67 1.94 9.99 -8.20
C PRO A 67 2.87 10.91 -7.41
N GLU A 68 2.36 12.02 -6.89
CA GLU A 68 3.10 12.96 -6.04
C GLU A 68 3.47 12.32 -4.69
N LEU A 69 2.55 11.58 -4.09
CA LEU A 69 2.81 10.86 -2.84
C LEU A 69 3.90 9.80 -3.01
N VAL A 70 3.86 9.06 -4.09
CA VAL A 70 4.88 8.05 -4.42
C VAL A 70 6.25 8.70 -4.62
N ASP A 71 6.30 9.78 -5.37
CA ASP A 71 7.54 10.53 -5.62
C ASP A 71 8.14 11.07 -4.31
N ALA A 72 7.31 11.64 -3.45
CA ALA A 72 7.73 12.13 -2.13
C ALA A 72 8.25 10.99 -1.23
N ALA A 73 7.60 9.84 -1.24
CA ALA A 73 8.05 8.69 -0.47
C ALA A 73 9.39 8.14 -0.96
N ILE A 74 9.64 8.16 -2.27
CA ILE A 74 10.90 7.71 -2.87
C ILE A 74 12.04 8.68 -2.57
N LYS A 75 11.79 9.98 -2.71
CA LYS A 75 12.81 11.03 -2.56
C LYS A 75 13.04 11.49 -1.13
N GLY A 76 12.08 11.21 -0.25
CA GLY A 76 12.03 11.80 1.08
C GLY A 76 11.40 13.20 1.06
N THR A 77 11.16 13.74 2.24
CA THR A 77 10.50 15.04 2.41
C THR A 77 11.32 15.97 3.31
N GLU A 78 11.16 17.27 3.11
CA GLU A 78 11.75 18.31 3.99
C GLU A 78 11.16 18.25 5.41
N GLY A 79 9.97 17.66 5.56
CA GLY A 79 9.32 17.45 6.86
C GLY A 79 9.95 16.36 7.74
N GLY A 80 10.94 15.62 7.21
CA GLY A 80 11.72 14.66 7.98
C GLY A 80 11.55 13.20 7.59
N MET A 81 10.80 12.90 6.54
CA MET A 81 10.73 11.54 6.01
C MET A 81 11.99 11.24 5.19
N ASP A 82 12.74 10.21 5.58
CA ASP A 82 13.88 9.74 4.81
C ASP A 82 13.46 9.18 3.45
N PRO A 83 14.35 9.25 2.42
CA PRO A 83 14.11 8.58 1.14
C PRO A 83 13.75 7.11 1.35
N LYS A 84 12.64 6.67 0.74
CA LYS A 84 12.08 5.32 0.89
C LYS A 84 11.82 4.90 2.35
N GLY A 85 11.60 5.85 3.24
CA GLY A 85 11.43 5.59 4.67
C GLY A 85 12.67 4.95 5.33
N GLY A 86 13.85 5.10 4.72
CA GLY A 86 15.09 4.47 5.17
C GLY A 86 15.33 3.07 4.59
N CYS A 87 14.48 2.58 3.71
CA CYS A 87 14.65 1.27 3.06
C CYS A 87 15.47 1.39 1.77
N ASP A 88 16.78 1.42 1.88
CA ASP A 88 17.68 1.55 0.72
C ASP A 88 17.56 0.38 -0.27
N ASP A 89 17.21 -0.81 0.21
CA ASP A 89 17.06 -2.02 -0.60
C ASP A 89 15.67 -2.16 -1.26
N CYS A 90 14.72 -1.31 -0.91
CA CYS A 90 13.39 -1.34 -1.51
C CYS A 90 13.42 -0.79 -2.94
N THR A 91 12.72 -1.47 -3.85
CA THR A 91 12.51 -0.96 -5.20
C THR A 91 11.47 0.18 -5.19
N ASN A 92 11.47 1.00 -6.23
CA ASN A 92 10.47 2.05 -6.39
C ASN A 92 9.05 1.47 -6.47
N GLU A 93 8.89 0.30 -7.09
CA GLU A 93 7.61 -0.43 -7.18
C GLU A 93 7.13 -0.90 -5.82
N GLU A 94 8.03 -1.37 -4.96
CA GLU A 94 7.70 -1.75 -3.59
C GLU A 94 7.26 -0.55 -2.75
N ILE A 95 7.94 0.59 -2.88
CA ILE A 95 7.54 1.84 -2.23
C ILE A 95 6.18 2.31 -2.74
N LYS A 96 5.95 2.26 -4.05
CA LYS A 96 4.65 2.58 -4.65
C LYS A 96 3.53 1.71 -4.06
N ALA A 97 3.76 0.40 -3.97
CA ALA A 97 2.80 -0.53 -3.38
C ALA A 97 2.49 -0.18 -1.92
N ALA A 98 3.49 0.20 -1.13
CA ALA A 98 3.30 0.63 0.25
C ALA A 98 2.48 1.93 0.35
N VAL A 99 2.73 2.90 -0.51
CA VAL A 99 1.94 4.15 -0.58
C VAL A 99 0.49 3.84 -0.95
N GLU A 100 0.26 3.01 -1.95
CA GLU A 100 -1.09 2.58 -2.35
C GLU A 100 -1.81 1.85 -1.22
N TYR A 101 -1.11 1.04 -0.45
CA TYR A 101 -1.66 0.39 0.74
C TYR A 101 -2.10 1.43 1.79
N ILE A 102 -1.27 2.41 2.11
CA ILE A 102 -1.61 3.51 3.04
C ILE A 102 -2.86 4.25 2.56
N VAL A 103 -2.90 4.62 1.28
CA VAL A 103 -4.04 5.32 0.68
C VAL A 103 -5.31 4.48 0.78
N SER A 104 -5.23 3.18 0.47
CA SER A 104 -6.38 2.25 0.55
C SER A 104 -6.96 2.13 1.96
N LYS A 105 -6.13 2.23 2.99
CA LYS A 105 -6.54 2.17 4.40
C LYS A 105 -7.03 3.51 4.94
N THR A 106 -6.77 4.59 4.26
CA THR A 106 -7.06 5.95 4.71
C THR A 106 -8.29 6.54 4.03
N GLN A 107 -8.53 6.21 2.77
CA GLN A 107 -9.67 6.70 1.97
C GLN A 107 -10.93 5.81 2.10
N ASN A 108 -11.38 5.50 3.27
CA ASN A 108 -12.63 4.75 3.41
C ASN A 108 -13.83 5.66 3.54
#